data_71f9c1bbc8f39034b9d1bed787021eb0
#
_entry.id   71f9c1bbc8f39034b9d1bed787021eb0
#
_cell.length_a   1.000
_cell.length_b   1.000
_cell.length_c   1.000
_cell.angle_alpha   90.00
_cell.angle_beta   90.00
_cell.angle_gamma   90.00
#
_symmetry.space_group_name_H-M   'P 1'
#
loop_
_entity.id
_entity.type
_entity.pdbx_description
1 polymer ?
#
loop_
_entity_poly.entity_id
_entity_poly.type
_entity_poly.pdbx_seq_one_letter_code
_entity_poly.pdbx_strand_id
1 'polypeptide(L)'
;MIVFDLILQAEIYLMKKTHIVLLVLIAAAIAVLISFTGNLSTYETIASARQKEGSFVRLVAKVDKTKPIEYDALKDPNYLVFTALDSLGNSTRVVYRNSKPTDFEKSERLVLNGKMQNGQFECKEMMLKCPSKYKDDPNVAKKNLNGTY
;
A
#
# COMPACT_ATOMS: atom_id res chain seq x y z
N MET A 1 45.97 29.15 -6.48
CA MET A 1 44.86 28.81 -5.56
C MET A 1 43.94 30.01 -5.34
N ILE A 2 44.45 31.18 -5.03
CA ILE A 2 43.66 32.41 -4.75
C ILE A 2 42.87 32.92 -5.96
N VAL A 3 43.36 32.77 -7.18
CA VAL A 3 42.66 33.20 -8.42
C VAL A 3 41.46 32.34 -8.75
N PHE A 4 41.48 31.05 -8.40
CA PHE A 4 40.39 30.12 -8.62
C PHE A 4 39.19 30.41 -7.67
N ASP A 5 39.48 30.78 -6.41
CA ASP A 5 38.47 31.18 -5.45
C ASP A 5 37.80 32.52 -5.84
N LEU A 6 38.57 33.45 -6.41
CA LEU A 6 38.03 34.74 -6.84
C LEU A 6 37.09 34.59 -8.05
N ILE A 7 37.38 33.68 -8.97
CA ILE A 7 36.56 33.40 -10.14
C ILE A 7 35.27 32.70 -9.69
N LEU A 8 35.35 31.74 -8.75
CA LEU A 8 34.18 31.04 -8.19
C LEU A 8 33.24 32.01 -7.44
N GLN A 9 33.80 32.95 -6.70
CA GLN A 9 33.05 34.01 -6.00
C GLN A 9 32.35 34.97 -6.97
N ALA A 10 32.98 35.31 -8.10
CA ALA A 10 32.39 36.19 -9.11
C ALA A 10 31.23 35.55 -9.86
N GLU A 11 31.28 34.24 -10.11
CA GLU A 11 30.18 33.50 -10.76
C GLU A 11 28.91 33.46 -9.88
N ILE A 12 29.09 33.31 -8.58
CA ILE A 12 27.95 33.29 -7.63
C ILE A 12 27.28 34.67 -7.53
N TYR A 13 28.07 35.76 -7.65
CA TYR A 13 27.55 37.14 -7.55
C TYR A 13 26.74 37.58 -8.79
N LEU A 14 26.95 36.91 -9.94
CA LEU A 14 26.29 37.24 -11.20
C LEU A 14 24.95 36.51 -11.40
N MET A 15 24.56 35.68 -10.46
CA MET A 15 23.22 35.08 -10.45
C MET A 15 22.17 36.18 -10.30
N LYS A 16 21.51 36.52 -11.39
CA LYS A 16 20.41 37.50 -11.38
C LYS A 16 19.41 37.06 -10.30
N LYS A 17 18.90 38.01 -9.53
CA LYS A 17 17.88 37.78 -8.46
C LYS A 17 16.74 36.90 -8.93
N THR A 18 16.42 36.91 -10.22
CA THR A 18 15.44 36.06 -10.88
C THR A 18 15.77 34.55 -10.79
N HIS A 19 17.03 34.14 -10.87
CA HIS A 19 17.43 32.72 -10.76
C HIS A 19 17.30 32.23 -9.33
N ILE A 20 17.60 33.06 -8.34
CA ILE A 20 17.40 32.72 -6.92
C ILE A 20 15.91 32.52 -6.62
N VAL A 21 15.07 33.43 -7.11
CA VAL A 21 13.61 33.31 -6.96
C VAL A 21 13.10 32.05 -7.62
N LEU A 22 13.60 31.73 -8.84
CA LEU A 22 13.23 30.51 -9.56
C LEU A 22 13.62 29.24 -8.78
N LEU A 23 14.83 29.18 -8.21
CA LEU A 23 15.29 28.07 -7.40
C LEU A 23 14.42 27.87 -6.14
N VAL A 24 14.08 28.97 -5.47
CA VAL A 24 13.18 28.91 -4.29
C VAL A 24 11.79 28.38 -4.68
N LEU A 25 11.23 28.84 -5.81
CA LEU A 25 9.95 28.34 -6.31
C LEU A 25 10.00 26.85 -6.66
N ILE A 26 11.07 26.40 -7.31
CA ILE A 26 11.25 24.97 -7.62
C ILE A 26 11.37 24.16 -6.34
N ALA A 27 12.17 24.62 -5.37
CA ALA A 27 12.31 23.92 -4.08
C ALA A 27 10.97 23.86 -3.33
N ALA A 28 10.19 24.94 -3.33
CA ALA A 28 8.84 24.96 -2.74
C ALA A 28 7.88 24.00 -3.46
N ALA A 29 7.90 23.96 -4.79
CA ALA A 29 7.10 23.03 -5.57
C ALA A 29 7.44 21.56 -5.27
N ILE A 30 8.73 21.24 -5.17
CA ILE A 30 9.22 19.90 -4.80
C ILE A 30 8.76 19.54 -3.38
N ALA A 31 8.87 20.46 -2.43
CA ALA A 31 8.41 20.23 -1.04
C ALA A 31 6.90 19.94 -0.98
N VAL A 32 6.11 20.66 -1.76
CA VAL A 32 4.65 20.40 -1.89
C VAL A 32 4.41 19.03 -2.50
N LEU A 33 5.09 18.67 -3.59
CA LEU A 33 4.95 17.34 -4.22
C LEU A 33 5.33 16.21 -3.25
N ILE A 34 6.41 16.34 -2.49
CA ILE A 34 6.81 15.35 -1.47
C ILE A 34 5.76 15.23 -0.37
N SER A 35 5.13 16.34 0.05
CA SER A 35 4.05 16.33 1.04
C SER A 35 2.81 15.57 0.55
N PHE A 36 2.51 15.64 -0.74
CA PHE A 36 1.39 14.87 -1.34
C PHE A 36 1.71 13.39 -1.50
N THR A 37 2.97 12.99 -1.67
CA THR A 37 3.35 11.58 -1.86
C THR A 37 3.40 10.78 -0.54
N GLY A 38 3.30 11.42 0.62
CA GLY A 38 3.28 10.77 1.93
C GLY A 38 2.13 9.79 2.16
N ASN A 39 1.13 9.75 1.27
CA ASN A 39 -0.01 8.83 1.31
C ASN A 39 0.10 7.63 0.35
N LEU A 40 1.25 7.40 -0.26
CA LEU A 40 1.47 6.17 -1.02
C LEU A 40 1.47 5.00 -0.04
N SER A 41 0.37 4.26 0.01
CA SER A 41 0.20 3.10 0.86
C SER A 41 1.20 2.01 0.46
N THR A 42 2.34 1.99 1.14
CA THR A 42 3.31 0.92 1.06
C THR A 42 2.69 -0.35 1.65
N TYR A 43 3.04 -1.52 1.12
CA TYR A 43 2.68 -2.79 1.74
C TYR A 43 3.34 -2.88 3.11
N GLU A 44 2.52 -2.93 4.15
CA GLU A 44 2.95 -2.94 5.54
C GLU A 44 2.79 -4.34 6.14
N THR A 45 3.56 -4.60 7.19
CA THR A 45 3.34 -5.78 8.06
C THR A 45 2.32 -5.43 9.13
N ILE A 46 1.71 -6.44 9.75
CA ILE A 46 0.78 -6.22 10.87
C ILE A 46 1.48 -5.49 12.03
N ALA A 47 2.74 -5.81 12.29
CA ALA A 47 3.53 -5.13 13.33
C ALA A 47 3.73 -3.64 13.03
N SER A 48 4.09 -3.30 11.78
CA SER A 48 4.25 -1.91 11.35
C SER A 48 2.91 -1.15 11.35
N ALA A 49 1.82 -1.79 10.92
CA ALA A 49 0.49 -1.21 10.94
C ALA A 49 0.02 -0.86 12.37
N ARG A 50 0.37 -1.68 13.37
CA ARG A 50 0.09 -1.39 14.79
C ARG A 50 0.83 -0.15 15.29
N GLN A 51 2.06 0.09 14.82
CA GLN A 51 2.82 1.30 15.19
C GLN A 51 2.25 2.57 14.55
N LYS A 52 1.55 2.42 13.40
CA LYS A 52 0.91 3.51 12.65
C LYS A 52 -0.60 3.52 12.84
N GLU A 53 -1.07 3.32 14.09
CA GLU A 53 -2.50 3.26 14.39
C GLU A 53 -3.24 4.49 13.86
N GLY A 54 -4.41 4.28 13.27
CA GLY A 54 -5.22 5.32 12.63
C GLY A 54 -4.83 5.67 11.19
N SER A 55 -3.62 5.31 10.73
CA SER A 55 -3.20 5.55 9.34
C SER A 55 -3.70 4.46 8.41
N PHE A 56 -4.11 4.84 7.19
CA PHE A 56 -4.48 3.88 6.15
C PHE A 56 -3.23 3.18 5.62
N VAL A 57 -3.26 1.86 5.68
CA VAL A 57 -2.18 0.98 5.21
C VAL A 57 -2.74 -0.16 4.37
N ARG A 58 -1.88 -0.76 3.56
CA ARG A 58 -2.18 -1.93 2.76
C ARG A 58 -1.45 -3.15 3.32
N LEU A 59 -2.19 -4.14 3.81
CA LEU A 59 -1.66 -5.39 4.32
C LEU A 59 -1.78 -6.51 3.29
N VAL A 60 -0.74 -7.33 3.16
CA VAL A 60 -0.82 -8.62 2.49
C VAL A 60 -0.82 -9.71 3.54
N ALA A 61 -1.91 -10.45 3.61
CA ALA A 61 -2.11 -11.46 4.63
C ALA A 61 -2.79 -12.72 4.06
N LYS A 62 -2.91 -13.74 4.89
CA LYS A 62 -3.72 -14.95 4.65
C LYS A 62 -4.78 -15.04 5.74
N VAL A 63 -5.87 -15.73 5.45
CA VAL A 63 -6.85 -16.10 6.49
C VAL A 63 -6.23 -17.15 7.40
N ASP A 64 -6.25 -16.90 8.69
CA ASP A 64 -5.91 -17.93 9.67
C ASP A 64 -7.07 -18.91 9.81
N LYS A 65 -6.96 -20.03 9.12
CA LYS A 65 -8.00 -21.08 9.09
C LYS A 65 -8.13 -21.83 10.43
N THR A 66 -7.22 -21.61 11.39
CA THR A 66 -7.31 -22.21 12.72
C THR A 66 -8.23 -21.43 13.65
N LYS A 67 -8.59 -20.20 13.26
CA LYS A 67 -9.47 -19.31 14.01
C LYS A 67 -10.85 -19.24 13.36
N PRO A 68 -11.91 -19.06 14.16
CA PRO A 68 -13.26 -18.95 13.62
C PRO A 68 -13.43 -17.71 12.75
N ILE A 69 -14.23 -17.86 11.69
CA ILE A 69 -14.71 -16.76 10.87
C ILE A 69 -16.11 -16.43 11.38
N GLU A 70 -16.35 -15.20 11.79
CA GLU A 70 -17.63 -14.70 12.24
C GLU A 70 -18.35 -14.06 11.06
N TYR A 71 -19.34 -14.73 10.52
CA TYR A 71 -20.19 -14.22 9.44
C TYR A 71 -21.57 -14.88 9.49
N ASP A 72 -22.58 -14.06 9.58
CA ASP A 72 -23.98 -14.50 9.55
C ASP A 72 -24.74 -13.68 8.51
N ALA A 73 -25.00 -14.29 7.35
CA ALA A 73 -25.68 -13.65 6.24
C ALA A 73 -27.15 -13.30 6.52
N LEU A 74 -27.78 -13.95 7.51
CA LEU A 74 -29.17 -13.70 7.88
C LEU A 74 -29.30 -12.56 8.87
N LYS A 75 -28.30 -12.39 9.74
CA LYS A 75 -28.31 -11.39 10.80
C LYS A 75 -27.68 -10.07 10.33
N ASP A 76 -26.51 -10.14 9.74
CA ASP A 76 -25.81 -8.97 9.16
C ASP A 76 -24.94 -9.42 7.98
N PRO A 77 -25.45 -9.31 6.74
CA PRO A 77 -24.72 -9.73 5.55
C PRO A 77 -23.49 -8.87 5.25
N ASN A 78 -23.37 -7.71 5.90
CA ASN A 78 -22.27 -6.76 5.70
C ASN A 78 -21.27 -6.72 6.88
N TYR A 79 -21.24 -7.77 7.69
CA TYR A 79 -20.34 -7.86 8.82
C TYR A 79 -19.56 -9.17 8.77
N LEU A 80 -18.31 -9.10 8.39
CA LEU A 80 -17.39 -10.23 8.34
C LEU A 80 -16.19 -9.97 9.25
N VAL A 81 -15.94 -10.89 10.16
CA VAL A 81 -14.77 -10.85 11.05
C VAL A 81 -13.96 -12.12 10.92
N PHE A 82 -12.66 -11.97 10.80
CA PHE A 82 -11.73 -13.09 10.71
C PHE A 82 -10.35 -12.69 11.25
N THR A 83 -9.50 -13.67 11.45
CA THR A 83 -8.09 -13.42 11.81
C THR A 83 -7.24 -13.50 10.56
N ALA A 84 -6.44 -12.47 10.33
CA ALA A 84 -5.45 -12.40 9.26
C ALA A 84 -4.05 -12.67 9.81
N LEU A 85 -3.22 -13.37 9.02
CA LEU A 85 -1.85 -13.73 9.32
C LEU A 85 -0.94 -13.15 8.24
N ASP A 86 0.07 -12.38 8.60
CA ASP A 86 1.06 -11.86 7.66
C ASP A 86 2.17 -12.88 7.34
N SER A 87 3.07 -12.53 6.43
CA SER A 87 4.19 -13.39 6.04
C SER A 87 5.24 -13.60 7.14
N LEU A 88 5.22 -12.79 8.18
CA LEU A 88 6.12 -12.85 9.33
C LEU A 88 5.51 -13.65 10.50
N GLY A 89 4.28 -14.14 10.36
CA GLY A 89 3.58 -14.88 11.39
C GLY A 89 2.83 -14.02 12.41
N ASN A 90 2.76 -12.68 12.21
CA ASN A 90 1.93 -11.85 13.07
C ASN A 90 0.46 -11.99 12.67
N SER A 91 -0.43 -12.02 13.67
CA SER A 91 -1.85 -12.10 13.46
C SER A 91 -2.60 -10.87 13.97
N THR A 92 -3.72 -10.56 13.33
CA THR A 92 -4.63 -9.50 13.79
C THR A 92 -6.07 -9.86 13.47
N ARG A 93 -6.99 -9.41 14.33
CA ARG A 93 -8.42 -9.47 14.04
C ARG A 93 -8.76 -8.43 12.98
N VAL A 94 -9.45 -8.84 11.95
CA VAL A 94 -9.90 -7.99 10.84
C VAL A 94 -11.41 -7.88 10.88
N VAL A 95 -11.90 -6.66 10.86
CA VAL A 95 -13.32 -6.34 10.73
C VAL A 95 -13.56 -5.75 9.34
N TYR A 96 -14.40 -6.39 8.56
CA TYR A 96 -14.77 -5.97 7.22
C TYR A 96 -16.28 -5.70 7.16
N ARG A 97 -16.63 -4.43 6.97
CA ARG A 97 -18.02 -3.97 6.95
C ARG A 97 -18.58 -3.96 5.53
N ASN A 98 -18.58 -5.15 4.92
CA ASN A 98 -19.16 -5.39 3.61
C ASN A 98 -19.45 -6.89 3.46
N SER A 99 -20.14 -7.25 2.40
CA SER A 99 -20.52 -8.65 2.15
C SER A 99 -19.28 -9.55 1.99
N LYS A 100 -19.38 -10.77 2.53
CA LYS A 100 -18.32 -11.77 2.38
C LYS A 100 -18.11 -12.10 0.89
N PRO A 101 -16.89 -11.93 0.36
CA PRO A 101 -16.62 -12.27 -1.04
C PRO A 101 -16.80 -13.77 -1.31
N THR A 102 -17.26 -14.14 -2.52
CA THR A 102 -17.57 -15.52 -2.92
C THR A 102 -16.27 -16.29 -2.78
N ASP A 103 -15.28 -16.42 -2.99
CA ASP A 103 -14.15 -17.33 -2.82
C ASP A 103 -13.25 -16.97 -1.62
N PHE A 104 -13.81 -16.31 -0.60
CA PHE A 104 -13.03 -15.84 0.55
C PHE A 104 -12.24 -16.98 1.22
N GLU A 105 -12.86 -18.11 1.49
CA GLU A 105 -12.21 -19.25 2.17
C GLU A 105 -11.21 -20.02 1.30
N LYS A 106 -11.32 -19.89 -0.03
CA LYS A 106 -10.42 -20.51 -1.01
C LYS A 106 -9.22 -19.64 -1.34
N SER A 107 -9.26 -18.37 -0.93
CA SER A 107 -8.17 -17.43 -1.24
C SER A 107 -6.88 -17.81 -0.51
N GLU A 108 -5.77 -17.80 -1.24
CA GLU A 108 -4.45 -18.01 -0.66
C GLU A 108 -3.84 -16.72 -0.10
N ARG A 109 -4.20 -15.59 -0.67
CA ARG A 109 -3.74 -14.28 -0.23
C ARG A 109 -4.85 -13.24 -0.30
N LEU A 110 -4.85 -12.39 0.71
CA LEU A 110 -5.70 -11.22 0.82
C LEU A 110 -4.84 -9.97 0.74
N VAL A 111 -5.29 -8.99 -0.01
CA VAL A 111 -4.79 -7.62 0.08
C VAL A 111 -5.87 -6.81 0.78
N LEU A 112 -5.56 -6.36 1.98
CA LEU A 112 -6.47 -5.63 2.85
C LEU A 112 -6.06 -4.16 2.87
N ASN A 113 -6.97 -3.27 2.57
CA ASN A 113 -6.78 -1.84 2.61
C ASN A 113 -7.62 -1.26 3.76
N GLY A 114 -6.98 -0.63 4.74
CA GLY A 114 -7.68 -0.17 5.94
C GLY A 114 -6.72 0.44 6.95
N LYS A 115 -7.12 0.45 8.21
CA LYS A 115 -6.33 1.04 9.31
C LYS A 115 -6.40 0.19 10.57
N MET A 116 -5.34 0.22 11.37
CA MET A 116 -5.40 -0.30 12.74
C MET A 116 -6.16 0.67 13.62
N GLN A 117 -7.10 0.15 14.39
CA GLN A 117 -7.89 0.91 15.35
C GLN A 117 -8.32 0.00 16.51
N ASN A 118 -8.06 0.43 17.75
CA ASN A 118 -8.42 -0.32 18.97
C ASN A 118 -7.91 -1.78 18.96
N GLY A 119 -6.68 -2.00 18.47
CA GLY A 119 -6.05 -3.32 18.43
C GLY A 119 -6.57 -4.28 17.35
N GLN A 120 -7.50 -3.86 16.50
CA GLN A 120 -8.02 -4.61 15.35
C GLN A 120 -7.82 -3.85 14.04
N PHE A 121 -7.88 -4.55 12.92
CA PHE A 121 -7.75 -3.95 11.60
C PHE A 121 -9.13 -3.69 10.98
N GLU A 122 -9.51 -2.42 10.89
CA GLU A 122 -10.73 -1.98 10.20
C GLU A 122 -10.46 -1.95 8.70
N CYS A 123 -10.92 -3.00 8.01
CA CYS A 123 -10.73 -3.17 6.58
C CYS A 123 -11.83 -2.43 5.81
N LYS A 124 -11.43 -1.52 4.93
CA LYS A 124 -12.34 -0.80 4.04
C LYS A 124 -12.54 -1.53 2.72
N GLU A 125 -11.46 -2.10 2.20
CA GLU A 125 -11.45 -2.78 0.90
C GLU A 125 -10.62 -4.05 0.98
N MET A 126 -11.10 -5.12 0.36
CA MET A 126 -10.45 -6.42 0.33
C MET A 126 -10.36 -6.92 -1.10
N MET A 127 -9.17 -7.32 -1.51
CA MET A 127 -8.92 -8.02 -2.77
C MET A 127 -8.41 -9.43 -2.50
N LEU A 128 -9.05 -10.40 -3.16
CA LEU A 128 -8.68 -11.81 -3.09
C LEU A 128 -7.71 -12.15 -4.22
N LYS A 129 -6.63 -12.85 -3.89
CA LYS A 129 -5.72 -13.43 -4.88
C LYS A 129 -5.83 -14.96 -4.83
N CYS A 130 -6.54 -15.52 -5.82
CA CYS A 130 -6.65 -16.96 -6.01
C CYS A 130 -5.70 -17.39 -7.14
N PRO A 131 -4.67 -18.19 -6.90
CA PRO A 131 -3.69 -18.59 -7.93
C PRO A 131 -4.29 -19.47 -9.03
N SER A 132 -5.39 -20.16 -8.76
CA SER A 132 -6.02 -21.08 -9.70
C SER A 132 -6.68 -20.39 -10.91
N LYS A 133 -7.07 -19.12 -10.81
CA LYS A 133 -7.65 -18.39 -11.97
C LYS A 133 -6.64 -18.07 -13.08
N TYR A 134 -5.35 -18.16 -12.80
CA TYR A 134 -4.30 -17.88 -13.79
C TYR A 134 -3.67 -19.12 -14.40
N LYS A 135 -3.96 -20.33 -13.87
CA LYS A 135 -3.41 -21.58 -14.38
C LYS A 135 -4.28 -22.25 -15.45
N ASP A 136 -5.57 -21.90 -15.49
CA ASP A 136 -6.55 -22.61 -16.33
C ASP A 136 -7.02 -21.80 -17.56
N ASP A 137 -6.40 -20.67 -17.87
CA ASP A 137 -6.69 -19.92 -19.09
C ASP A 137 -5.61 -20.21 -20.15
N PRO A 138 -5.87 -21.13 -21.09
CA PRO A 138 -4.93 -21.50 -22.16
C PRO A 138 -4.59 -20.35 -23.10
N ASN A 139 -5.35 -19.24 -23.05
CA ASN A 139 -5.12 -18.06 -23.88
C ASN A 139 -4.03 -17.14 -23.28
N VAL A 140 -3.80 -17.16 -21.97
CA VAL A 140 -2.73 -16.38 -21.33
C VAL A 140 -1.35 -17.00 -21.64
N ALA A 141 -1.25 -18.31 -21.71
CA ALA A 141 -0.01 -19.00 -22.10
C ALA A 141 0.40 -18.70 -23.55
N LYS A 142 -0.56 -18.56 -24.47
CA LYS A 142 -0.27 -18.25 -25.88
C LYS A 142 0.14 -16.79 -26.11
N LYS A 143 -0.32 -15.85 -25.27
CA LYS A 143 0.01 -14.44 -25.43
C LYS A 143 1.45 -14.11 -25.03
N ASN A 144 2.06 -14.92 -24.15
CA ASN A 144 3.46 -14.76 -23.72
C ASN A 144 4.47 -15.41 -24.69
N LEU A 145 4.01 -16.24 -25.62
CA LEU A 145 4.88 -16.88 -26.61
C LEU A 145 4.96 -16.12 -27.93
N ASN A 146 4.03 -15.17 -28.19
CA ASN A 146 3.99 -14.37 -29.42
C ASN A 146 4.43 -12.91 -29.23
N GLY A 147 5.04 -12.59 -28.11
CA GLY A 147 5.62 -11.27 -27.83
C GLY A 147 7.07 -11.17 -28.24
N THR A 148 7.37 -11.49 -29.50
CA THR A 148 8.66 -11.14 -30.11
C THR A 148 8.40 -9.98 -31.06
N TYR A 149 9.16 -8.89 -30.83
CA TYR A 149 9.35 -7.60 -31.47
C TYR A 149 8.49 -6.47 -30.95
#